data_1739c6750e29146ab54bde1ba938df23
#
_entry.id   1739c6750e29146ab54bde1ba938df23
#
_cell.length_a   1.000
_cell.length_b   1.000
_cell.length_c   1.000
_cell.angle_alpha   90.00
_cell.angle_beta   90.00
_cell.angle_gamma   90.00
#
_symmetry.space_group_name_H-M   'P 1'
#
loop_
_entity.id
_entity.type
_entity.pdbx_description
1 polymer ?
#
loop_
_entity_poly.entity_id
_entity_poly.type
_entity_poly.pdbx_seq_one_letter_code
_entity_poly.pdbx_strand_id
1 'polypeptide(L)'
;STLDRSSAASDVYKRQYAYSAVYYPHGVSTNLDGSSIVIPSSSIALRTFAYNDQVAFPWFAPAGFQRGVVTNASSVGYVDSASGEFKAVSLNEGQRDSLYSNKINPIANFPARGVNVFGQKTLNANTSALDRVNVARLVVYIRERLDDIVKPFLFEPNDAAVRADAKAIVDRFLANLVTQRGLFDFVTVCDTSNNTAERIDRNELHIDIAIQPVKSIEFIYIPIRVQNTLGQVG
;
A
#
# COMPACT_ATOMS: atom_id res chain seq x y z
N SER A 1 -20.28 30.41 -4.43
CA SER A 1 -19.73 29.36 -4.63
C SER A 1 -19.92 28.16 -3.71
N THR A 2 -21.13 27.60 -3.74
CA THR A 2 -21.48 26.35 -3.09
C THR A 2 -20.95 25.12 -3.84
N LEU A 3 -20.69 25.24 -5.13
CA LEU A 3 -20.11 24.19 -5.98
C LEU A 3 -18.66 23.86 -5.63
N ASP A 4 -17.87 24.84 -5.20
CA ASP A 4 -16.46 24.69 -4.85
C ASP A 4 -16.24 23.93 -3.53
N ARG A 5 -17.16 24.13 -2.55
CA ARG A 5 -17.12 23.39 -1.27
C ARG A 5 -17.54 21.93 -1.41
N SER A 6 -18.45 21.60 -2.31
CA SER A 6 -18.88 20.21 -2.54
C SER A 6 -17.81 19.42 -3.31
N SER A 7 -17.08 20.02 -4.23
CA SER A 7 -15.96 19.38 -4.92
C SER A 7 -14.78 19.12 -3.97
N ALA A 8 -14.42 20.08 -3.12
CA ALA A 8 -13.36 19.92 -2.13
C ALA A 8 -13.71 18.83 -1.09
N ALA A 9 -14.96 18.79 -0.58
CA ALA A 9 -15.41 17.72 0.29
C ALA A 9 -15.38 16.35 -0.40
N SER A 10 -15.85 16.26 -1.65
CA SER A 10 -15.77 15.04 -2.47
C SER A 10 -14.34 14.57 -2.67
N ASP A 11 -13.38 15.49 -2.89
CA ASP A 11 -11.98 15.14 -3.06
C ASP A 11 -11.31 14.68 -1.77
N VAL A 12 -11.71 15.24 -0.61
CA VAL A 12 -11.25 14.76 0.70
C VAL A 12 -11.73 13.32 0.94
N TYR A 13 -13.01 13.02 0.68
CA TYR A 13 -13.54 11.65 0.81
C TYR A 13 -12.85 10.67 -0.15
N LYS A 14 -12.63 11.06 -1.40
CA LYS A 14 -11.91 10.23 -2.38
C LYS A 14 -10.48 9.92 -1.93
N ARG A 15 -9.78 10.90 -1.34
CA ARG A 15 -8.43 10.71 -0.81
C ARG A 15 -8.40 9.75 0.38
N GLN A 16 -9.41 9.78 1.26
CA GLN A 16 -9.49 8.85 2.40
C GLN A 16 -9.59 7.39 1.96
N TYR A 17 -10.36 7.09 0.92
CA TYR A 17 -10.48 5.73 0.40
C TYR A 17 -9.18 5.15 -0.19
N ALA A 18 -8.28 6.01 -0.69
CA ALA A 18 -6.97 5.58 -1.19
C ALA A 18 -6.04 5.06 -0.08
N TYR A 19 -6.30 5.41 1.19
CA TYR A 19 -5.54 4.98 2.36
C TYR A 19 -6.32 4.05 3.28
N SER A 20 -7.46 3.55 2.83
CA SER A 20 -8.30 2.60 3.55
C SER A 20 -8.32 1.26 2.82
N ALA A 21 -8.33 0.16 3.57
CA ALA A 21 -8.44 -1.19 3.02
C ALA A 21 -9.35 -2.05 3.89
N VAL A 22 -10.11 -2.96 3.28
CA VAL A 22 -11.00 -3.89 3.97
C VAL A 22 -10.46 -5.30 3.83
N TYR A 23 -10.52 -6.06 4.92
CA TYR A 23 -10.07 -7.44 5.00
C TYR A 23 -11.20 -8.34 5.51
N TYR A 24 -11.28 -9.56 5.01
CA TYR A 24 -12.25 -10.58 5.40
C TYR A 24 -11.63 -11.97 5.28
N PRO A 25 -11.96 -12.92 6.15
CA PRO A 25 -12.80 -12.85 7.34
C PRO A 25 -12.03 -12.47 8.62
N HIS A 26 -12.71 -12.55 9.78
CA HIS A 26 -12.10 -12.49 11.11
C HIS A 26 -11.24 -13.72 11.38
N GLY A 27 -10.41 -13.69 12.40
CA GLY A 27 -9.60 -14.82 12.83
C GLY A 27 -9.89 -15.26 14.24
N VAL A 28 -9.41 -16.46 14.59
CA VAL A 28 -9.36 -16.96 15.96
C VAL A 28 -7.92 -17.03 16.40
N SER A 29 -7.63 -16.45 17.55
CA SER A 29 -6.37 -16.53 18.25
C SER A 29 -6.54 -17.27 19.59
N THR A 30 -5.45 -17.72 20.17
CA THR A 30 -5.44 -18.33 21.49
C THR A 30 -4.92 -17.34 22.51
N ASN A 31 -5.65 -17.14 23.58
CA ASN A 31 -5.26 -16.33 24.74
C ASN A 31 -4.18 -17.02 25.57
N LEU A 32 -3.58 -16.29 26.50
CA LEU A 32 -2.56 -16.83 27.41
C LEU A 32 -3.11 -17.93 28.36
N ASP A 33 -4.40 -17.91 28.66
CA ASP A 33 -5.10 -18.92 29.46
C ASP A 33 -5.53 -20.15 28.65
N GLY A 34 -5.22 -20.19 27.34
CA GLY A 34 -5.62 -21.26 26.42
C GLY A 34 -7.01 -21.09 25.81
N SER A 35 -7.78 -20.07 26.20
CA SER A 35 -9.10 -19.80 25.62
C SER A 35 -8.99 -19.26 24.20
N SER A 36 -9.99 -19.56 23.36
CA SER A 36 -10.09 -19.02 22.01
C SER A 36 -10.74 -17.65 22.02
N ILE A 37 -10.13 -16.69 21.33
CA ILE A 37 -10.66 -15.33 21.15
C ILE A 37 -10.78 -15.00 19.67
N VAL A 38 -11.91 -14.39 19.30
CA VAL A 38 -12.10 -13.88 17.93
C VAL A 38 -11.41 -12.53 17.80
N ILE A 39 -10.51 -12.43 16.84
CA ILE A 39 -9.80 -11.19 16.53
C ILE A 39 -10.30 -10.60 15.21
N PRO A 40 -10.46 -9.28 15.12
CA PRO A 40 -10.89 -8.62 13.89
C PRO A 40 -9.85 -8.77 12.78
N SER A 41 -10.31 -8.82 11.55
CA SER A 41 -9.45 -8.89 10.34
C SER A 41 -8.46 -7.73 10.25
N SER A 42 -8.79 -6.56 10.80
CA SER A 42 -7.87 -5.41 10.89
C SER A 42 -6.65 -5.71 11.77
N SER A 43 -6.81 -6.43 12.88
CA SER A 43 -5.67 -6.84 13.73
C SER A 43 -4.75 -7.83 13.01
N ILE A 44 -5.33 -8.72 12.18
CA ILE A 44 -4.56 -9.63 11.33
C ILE A 44 -3.77 -8.83 10.30
N ALA A 45 -4.42 -7.88 9.61
CA ALA A 45 -3.78 -7.05 8.60
C ALA A 45 -2.63 -6.21 9.20
N LEU A 46 -2.84 -5.57 10.35
CA LEU A 46 -1.81 -4.79 11.03
C LEU A 46 -0.60 -5.64 11.44
N ARG A 47 -0.85 -6.84 11.94
CA ARG A 47 0.24 -7.79 12.26
C ARG A 47 1.01 -8.22 11.02
N THR A 48 0.31 -8.46 9.92
CA THR A 48 0.93 -8.78 8.62
C THR A 48 1.76 -7.61 8.09
N PHE A 49 1.31 -6.36 8.25
CA PHE A 49 2.10 -5.18 7.90
C PHE A 49 3.37 -5.08 8.74
N ALA A 50 3.27 -5.28 10.06
CA ALA A 50 4.43 -5.28 10.94
C ALA A 50 5.43 -6.39 10.57
N TYR A 51 4.93 -7.59 10.24
CA TYR A 51 5.78 -8.68 9.75
C TYR A 51 6.46 -8.32 8.42
N ASN A 52 5.71 -7.75 7.47
CA ASN A 52 6.29 -7.30 6.20
C ASN A 52 7.42 -6.29 6.42
N ASP A 53 7.26 -5.36 7.38
CA ASP A 53 8.26 -4.33 7.67
C ASP A 53 9.51 -4.87 8.38
N GLN A 54 9.41 -6.02 9.03
CA GLN A 54 10.55 -6.73 9.62
C GLN A 54 11.37 -7.50 8.58
N VAL A 55 10.73 -8.08 7.57
CA VAL A 55 11.38 -8.96 6.59
C VAL A 55 11.67 -8.30 5.25
N ALA A 56 11.08 -7.12 5.01
CA ALA A 56 11.18 -6.37 3.78
C ALA A 56 10.97 -4.87 4.03
N PHE A 57 10.73 -4.10 2.97
CA PHE A 57 10.41 -2.68 3.09
C PHE A 57 8.89 -2.44 3.09
N PRO A 58 8.41 -1.31 3.65
CA PRO A 58 6.99 -0.97 3.71
C PRO A 58 6.26 -0.93 2.36
N TRP A 59 6.99 -0.70 1.28
CA TRP A 59 6.45 -0.65 -0.08
C TRP A 59 6.39 -1.99 -0.81
N PHE A 60 6.79 -3.08 -0.17
CA PHE A 60 6.51 -4.41 -0.69
C PHE A 60 5.07 -4.82 -0.32
N ALA A 61 4.45 -5.62 -1.20
CA ALA A 61 3.09 -6.08 -0.98
C ALA A 61 2.98 -6.96 0.29
N PRO A 62 2.19 -6.55 1.30
CA PRO A 62 1.96 -7.33 2.52
C PRO A 62 0.91 -8.41 2.26
N ALA A 63 1.15 -9.25 1.27
CA ALA A 63 0.24 -10.31 0.83
C ALA A 63 1.01 -11.47 0.22
N GLY A 64 0.33 -12.61 0.05
CA GLY A 64 0.89 -13.82 -0.53
C GLY A 64 1.72 -14.65 0.45
N PHE A 65 2.34 -15.70 -0.05
CA PHE A 65 2.98 -16.73 0.79
C PHE A 65 4.31 -16.34 1.44
N GLN A 66 4.90 -15.23 1.05
CA GLN A 66 6.16 -14.76 1.63
C GLN A 66 5.95 -13.72 2.73
N ARG A 67 5.07 -12.75 2.49
CA ARG A 67 4.87 -11.59 3.36
C ARG A 67 3.45 -11.45 3.90
N GLY A 68 2.51 -12.23 3.36
CA GLY A 68 1.12 -12.28 3.81
C GLY A 68 0.86 -13.32 4.90
N VAL A 69 1.89 -13.95 5.46
CA VAL A 69 1.74 -15.01 6.47
C VAL A 69 1.12 -14.44 7.73
N VAL A 70 0.06 -15.08 8.20
CA VAL A 70 -0.66 -14.72 9.42
C VAL A 70 -0.14 -15.57 10.58
N THR A 71 0.42 -14.92 11.59
CA THR A 71 1.02 -15.60 12.75
C THR A 71 0.17 -15.51 14.02
N ASN A 72 -0.85 -14.67 14.02
CA ASN A 72 -1.71 -14.39 15.17
C ASN A 72 -3.13 -14.97 15.07
N ALA A 73 -3.41 -15.77 14.05
CA ALA A 73 -4.67 -16.47 13.90
C ALA A 73 -4.43 -17.92 13.46
N SER A 74 -5.09 -18.86 14.13
CA SER A 74 -5.03 -20.30 13.81
C SER A 74 -6.06 -20.70 12.77
N SER A 75 -7.17 -19.98 12.70
CA SER A 75 -8.28 -20.21 11.78
C SER A 75 -8.96 -18.89 11.43
N VAL A 76 -9.71 -18.87 10.32
CA VAL A 76 -10.46 -17.71 9.85
C VAL A 76 -11.93 -18.04 9.65
N GLY A 77 -12.79 -17.06 9.89
CA GLY A 77 -14.23 -17.24 9.80
C GLY A 77 -15.01 -16.02 10.23
N TYR A 78 -16.25 -16.20 10.61
CA TYR A 78 -17.14 -15.14 11.08
C TYR A 78 -17.90 -15.57 12.34
N VAL A 79 -18.36 -14.60 13.10
CA VAL A 79 -19.27 -14.84 14.21
C VAL A 79 -20.71 -14.87 13.66
N ASP A 80 -21.39 -15.97 13.84
CA ASP A 80 -22.79 -16.07 13.45
C ASP A 80 -23.66 -15.19 14.36
N SER A 81 -24.38 -14.25 13.76
CA SER A 81 -25.19 -13.30 14.50
C SER A 81 -26.38 -13.95 15.24
N ALA A 82 -26.81 -15.13 14.84
CA ALA A 82 -27.92 -15.85 15.46
C ALA A 82 -27.49 -16.67 16.68
N SER A 83 -26.34 -17.34 16.60
CA SER A 83 -25.84 -18.21 17.68
C SER A 83 -24.74 -17.57 18.52
N GLY A 84 -24.11 -16.50 18.05
CA GLY A 84 -22.90 -15.90 18.67
C GLY A 84 -21.66 -16.77 18.56
N GLU A 85 -21.74 -17.91 17.86
CA GLU A 85 -20.63 -18.85 17.71
C GLU A 85 -19.74 -18.49 16.53
N PHE A 86 -18.44 -18.78 16.65
CA PHE A 86 -17.51 -18.64 15.54
C PHE A 86 -17.67 -19.80 14.55
N LYS A 87 -17.92 -19.46 13.29
CA LYS A 87 -17.97 -20.42 12.17
C LYS A 87 -16.74 -20.25 11.29
N ALA A 88 -15.90 -21.29 11.24
CA ALA A 88 -14.74 -21.31 10.36
C ALA A 88 -15.16 -21.32 8.89
N VAL A 89 -14.43 -20.57 8.05
CA VAL A 89 -14.66 -20.47 6.62
C VAL A 89 -13.39 -20.87 5.86
N SER A 90 -13.57 -21.71 4.84
CA SER A 90 -12.54 -22.01 3.86
C SER A 90 -12.91 -21.34 2.54
N LEU A 91 -12.19 -20.29 2.19
CA LEU A 91 -12.43 -19.56 0.94
C LEU A 91 -11.80 -20.30 -0.24
N ASN A 92 -12.61 -20.76 -1.17
CA ASN A 92 -12.13 -21.29 -2.45
C ASN A 92 -11.65 -20.17 -3.39
N GLU A 93 -11.07 -20.53 -4.52
CA GLU A 93 -10.50 -19.54 -5.48
C GLU A 93 -11.55 -18.56 -5.98
N GLY A 94 -12.70 -19.03 -6.46
CA GLY A 94 -13.77 -18.17 -6.97
C GLY A 94 -14.35 -17.22 -5.91
N GLN A 95 -14.41 -17.64 -4.65
CA GLN A 95 -14.83 -16.78 -3.54
C GLN A 95 -13.79 -15.70 -3.26
N ARG A 96 -12.49 -16.04 -3.26
CA ARG A 96 -11.41 -15.06 -3.12
C ARG A 96 -11.42 -14.04 -4.26
N ASP A 97 -11.63 -14.48 -5.50
CA ASP A 97 -11.70 -13.60 -6.66
C ASP A 97 -12.91 -12.66 -6.60
N SER A 98 -14.06 -13.18 -6.15
CA SER A 98 -15.26 -12.35 -5.94
C SER A 98 -15.03 -11.28 -4.87
N LEU A 99 -14.43 -11.62 -3.72
CA LEU A 99 -14.08 -10.66 -2.69
C LEU A 99 -13.09 -9.61 -3.22
N TYR A 100 -12.04 -10.07 -3.89
CA TYR A 100 -10.98 -9.20 -4.42
C TYR A 100 -11.50 -8.26 -5.51
N SER A 101 -12.42 -8.71 -6.35
CA SER A 101 -13.10 -7.87 -7.34
C SER A 101 -13.90 -6.74 -6.69
N ASN A 102 -14.48 -7.00 -5.52
CA ASN A 102 -15.21 -6.04 -4.70
C ASN A 102 -14.31 -5.25 -3.72
N LYS A 103 -12.98 -5.27 -3.91
CA LYS A 103 -11.98 -4.55 -3.09
C LYS A 103 -11.92 -4.99 -1.63
N ILE A 104 -12.35 -6.22 -1.35
CA ILE A 104 -12.20 -6.87 -0.05
C ILE A 104 -11.00 -7.81 -0.16
N ASN A 105 -10.00 -7.59 0.69
CA ASN A 105 -8.78 -8.40 0.68
C ASN A 105 -9.03 -9.70 1.44
N PRO A 106 -8.96 -10.86 0.77
CA PRO A 106 -9.25 -12.12 1.42
C PRO A 106 -8.10 -12.56 2.35
N ILE A 107 -8.47 -13.10 3.50
CA ILE A 107 -7.59 -13.85 4.40
C ILE A 107 -8.03 -15.31 4.29
N ALA A 108 -7.16 -16.19 3.81
CA ALA A 108 -7.53 -17.54 3.51
C ALA A 108 -6.54 -18.55 4.11
N ASN A 109 -7.07 -19.72 4.48
CA ASN A 109 -6.25 -20.84 4.91
C ASN A 109 -5.89 -21.72 3.70
N PHE A 110 -4.59 -21.89 3.48
CA PHE A 110 -4.07 -22.73 2.39
C PHE A 110 -3.48 -24.03 2.93
N PRO A 111 -3.78 -25.16 2.30
CA PRO A 111 -3.18 -26.45 2.69
C PRO A 111 -1.65 -26.36 2.70
N ALA A 112 -1.02 -26.88 3.75
CA ALA A 112 0.42 -26.87 3.99
C ALA A 112 1.10 -25.48 4.09
N ARG A 113 0.34 -24.36 3.98
CA ARG A 113 0.87 -22.99 4.06
C ARG A 113 0.20 -22.14 5.14
N GLY A 114 -0.87 -22.67 5.77
CA GLY A 114 -1.59 -21.97 6.83
C GLY A 114 -2.36 -20.75 6.36
N VAL A 115 -2.69 -19.89 7.30
CA VAL A 115 -3.47 -18.67 7.06
C VAL A 115 -2.58 -17.59 6.44
N ASN A 116 -3.05 -17.01 5.35
CA ASN A 116 -2.34 -15.94 4.63
C ASN A 116 -3.30 -14.83 4.20
N VAL A 117 -2.84 -13.59 4.28
CA VAL A 117 -3.46 -12.45 3.60
C VAL A 117 -3.17 -12.59 2.10
N PHE A 118 -4.23 -12.60 1.27
CA PHE A 118 -4.09 -12.86 -0.17
C PHE A 118 -4.71 -11.74 -1.03
N GLY A 119 -4.57 -10.51 -0.58
CA GLY A 119 -5.03 -9.32 -1.28
C GLY A 119 -4.42 -8.04 -0.71
N GLN A 120 -4.34 -6.99 -1.54
CA GLN A 120 -3.76 -5.71 -1.15
C GLN A 120 -4.44 -4.50 -1.83
N LYS A 121 -5.73 -4.60 -2.14
CA LYS A 121 -6.48 -3.48 -2.71
C LYS A 121 -6.88 -2.48 -1.63
N THR A 122 -6.81 -1.20 -1.99
CA THR A 122 -7.44 -0.12 -1.22
C THR A 122 -8.91 0.05 -1.66
N LEU A 123 -9.66 0.85 -0.93
CA LEU A 123 -11.05 1.22 -1.29
C LEU A 123 -11.11 2.30 -2.37
N ASN A 124 -9.99 2.71 -2.96
CA ASN A 124 -9.98 3.74 -4.00
C ASN A 124 -10.90 3.35 -5.16
N ALA A 125 -11.86 4.20 -5.48
CA ALA A 125 -12.83 3.95 -6.53
C ALA A 125 -12.21 3.99 -7.94
N ASN A 126 -11.20 4.85 -8.12
CA ASN A 126 -10.55 5.06 -9.39
C ASN A 126 -9.37 4.09 -9.59
N THR A 127 -9.18 3.61 -10.81
CA THR A 127 -7.98 2.88 -11.19
C THR A 127 -6.79 3.83 -11.19
N SER A 128 -5.95 3.76 -10.18
CA SER A 128 -4.75 4.57 -10.03
C SER A 128 -3.66 3.77 -9.32
N ALA A 129 -2.45 4.31 -9.26
CA ALA A 129 -1.37 3.67 -8.51
C ALA A 129 -1.73 3.49 -7.01
N LEU A 130 -2.57 4.36 -6.45
CA LEU A 130 -3.05 4.31 -5.06
C LEU A 130 -4.17 3.27 -4.82
N ASP A 131 -4.53 2.46 -5.81
CA ASP A 131 -5.49 1.37 -5.62
C ASP A 131 -4.88 0.14 -4.94
N ARG A 132 -3.59 0.22 -4.59
CA ARG A 132 -2.84 -0.83 -3.90
C ARG A 132 -2.26 -0.36 -2.57
N VAL A 133 -2.37 -1.22 -1.55
CA VAL A 133 -1.90 -0.94 -0.18
C VAL A 133 -0.40 -0.65 -0.14
N ASN A 134 0.41 -1.40 -0.86
CA ASN A 134 1.86 -1.19 -0.89
C ASN A 134 2.24 0.20 -1.42
N VAL A 135 1.55 0.69 -2.45
CA VAL A 135 1.80 2.04 -2.99
C VAL A 135 1.30 3.13 -2.05
N ALA A 136 0.13 2.93 -1.42
CA ALA A 136 -0.36 3.86 -0.41
C ALA A 136 0.63 3.99 0.75
N ARG A 137 1.19 2.87 1.24
CA ARG A 137 2.22 2.85 2.28
C ARG A 137 3.53 3.52 1.83
N LEU A 138 3.95 3.29 0.58
CA LEU A 138 5.10 3.98 0.00
C LEU A 138 4.92 5.50 0.02
N VAL A 139 3.76 6.00 -0.41
CA VAL A 139 3.48 7.45 -0.43
C VAL A 139 3.48 8.05 0.97
N VAL A 140 2.91 7.35 1.96
CA VAL A 140 2.97 7.78 3.37
C VAL A 140 4.42 7.84 3.85
N TYR A 141 5.21 6.79 3.61
CA TYR A 141 6.62 6.75 3.97
C TYR A 141 7.43 7.89 3.34
N ILE A 142 7.24 8.13 2.03
CA ILE A 142 7.92 9.22 1.32
C ILE A 142 7.56 10.56 1.96
N ARG A 143 6.27 10.80 2.24
CA ARG A 143 5.80 12.06 2.83
C ARG A 143 6.43 12.33 4.20
N GLU A 144 6.42 11.33 5.08
CA GLU A 144 7.02 11.44 6.41
C GLU A 144 8.53 11.72 6.33
N ARG A 145 9.24 11.00 5.46
CA ARG A 145 10.69 11.19 5.30
C ARG A 145 11.06 12.50 4.66
N LEU A 146 10.29 12.96 3.66
CA LEU A 146 10.52 14.26 3.05
C LEU A 146 10.28 15.40 4.02
N ASP A 147 9.25 15.29 4.87
CA ASP A 147 9.00 16.28 5.92
C ASP A 147 10.22 16.46 6.83
N ASP A 148 10.87 15.37 7.24
CA ASP A 148 12.09 15.42 8.03
C ASP A 148 13.31 15.94 7.25
N ILE A 149 13.44 15.56 5.99
CA ILE A 149 14.58 15.91 5.12
C ILE A 149 14.60 17.42 4.80
N VAL A 150 13.41 18.04 4.64
CA VAL A 150 13.32 19.45 4.27
C VAL A 150 13.33 20.41 5.46
N LYS A 151 13.12 19.94 6.69
CA LYS A 151 13.15 20.78 7.91
C LYS A 151 14.40 21.64 8.07
N PRO A 152 15.62 21.16 7.76
CA PRO A 152 16.82 21.98 7.88
C PRO A 152 16.84 23.23 6.99
N PHE A 153 16.03 23.28 5.94
CA PHE A 153 15.93 24.45 5.05
C PHE A 153 15.00 25.54 5.58
N LEU A 154 14.30 25.30 6.69
CA LEU A 154 13.49 26.34 7.32
C LEU A 154 14.39 27.47 7.84
N PHE A 155 14.01 28.69 7.52
CA PHE A 155 14.73 29.92 7.84
C PHE A 155 16.04 30.15 7.07
N GLU A 156 16.40 29.28 6.13
CA GLU A 156 17.50 29.54 5.20
C GLU A 156 17.09 30.56 4.12
N PRO A 157 18.03 31.28 3.51
CA PRO A 157 17.75 32.22 2.41
C PRO A 157 17.11 31.51 1.21
N ASN A 158 16.02 32.04 0.67
CA ASN A 158 15.35 31.47 -0.51
C ASN A 158 16.05 31.87 -1.80
N ASP A 159 17.28 31.45 -2.01
CA ASP A 159 18.09 31.70 -3.20
C ASP A 159 18.25 30.44 -4.08
N ALA A 160 18.93 30.61 -5.21
CA ALA A 160 19.14 29.52 -6.17
C ALA A 160 20.02 28.38 -5.61
N ALA A 161 20.96 28.69 -4.70
CA ALA A 161 21.86 27.71 -4.12
C ALA A 161 21.08 26.80 -3.15
N VAL A 162 20.32 27.39 -2.25
CA VAL A 162 19.48 26.63 -1.27
C VAL A 162 18.43 25.78 -2.00
N ARG A 163 17.82 26.29 -3.09
CA ARG A 163 16.90 25.48 -3.91
C ARG A 163 17.59 24.30 -4.57
N ALA A 164 18.80 24.48 -5.07
CA ALA A 164 19.59 23.39 -5.67
C ALA A 164 19.99 22.35 -4.63
N ASP A 165 20.38 22.76 -3.42
CA ASP A 165 20.74 21.88 -2.32
C ASP A 165 19.52 21.08 -1.83
N ALA A 166 18.37 21.73 -1.66
CA ALA A 166 17.11 21.08 -1.29
C ALA A 166 16.72 20.01 -2.33
N LYS A 167 16.80 20.36 -3.63
CA LYS A 167 16.56 19.42 -4.73
C LYS A 167 17.53 18.22 -4.66
N ALA A 168 18.83 18.48 -4.50
CA ALA A 168 19.85 17.43 -4.48
C ALA A 168 19.65 16.42 -3.33
N ILE A 169 19.22 16.87 -2.16
CA ILE A 169 18.94 15.99 -1.01
C ILE A 169 17.69 15.15 -1.27
N VAL A 170 16.63 15.74 -1.81
CA VAL A 170 15.39 15.04 -2.19
C VAL A 170 15.68 14.02 -3.29
N ASP A 171 16.42 14.39 -4.34
CA ASP A 171 16.80 13.49 -5.42
C ASP A 171 17.60 12.29 -4.92
N ARG A 172 18.55 12.49 -3.99
CA ARG A 172 19.32 11.42 -3.37
C ARG A 172 18.43 10.44 -2.59
N PHE A 173 17.46 10.96 -1.84
CA PHE A 173 16.52 10.13 -1.11
C PHE A 173 15.65 9.30 -2.06
N LEU A 174 15.10 9.91 -3.11
CA LEU A 174 14.26 9.21 -4.08
C LEU A 174 15.06 8.20 -4.91
N ALA A 175 16.32 8.49 -5.26
CA ALA A 175 17.21 7.55 -5.93
C ALA A 175 17.50 6.30 -5.07
N ASN A 176 17.61 6.44 -3.75
CA ASN A 176 17.71 5.29 -2.85
C ASN A 176 16.46 4.41 -2.90
N LEU A 177 15.26 5.01 -3.02
CA LEU A 177 14.01 4.25 -3.16
C LEU A 177 13.93 3.52 -4.51
N VAL A 178 14.51 4.06 -5.58
CA VAL A 178 14.65 3.34 -6.86
C VAL A 178 15.55 2.13 -6.68
N THR A 179 16.70 2.29 -6.06
CA THR A 179 17.64 1.19 -5.76
C THR A 179 17.00 0.10 -4.89
N GLN A 180 16.15 0.49 -3.94
CA GLN A 180 15.42 -0.42 -3.04
C GLN A 180 14.11 -0.94 -3.64
N ARG A 181 13.89 -0.74 -4.95
CA ARG A 181 12.72 -1.25 -5.70
C ARG A 181 11.36 -0.72 -5.20
N GLY A 182 11.34 0.45 -4.61
CA GLY A 182 10.11 1.17 -4.24
C GLY A 182 9.57 2.01 -5.39
N LEU A 183 10.46 2.69 -6.09
CA LEU A 183 10.15 3.51 -7.26
C LEU A 183 10.76 2.91 -8.52
N PHE A 184 10.09 3.07 -9.63
CA PHE A 184 10.63 2.83 -10.96
C PHE A 184 11.38 4.05 -11.46
N ASP A 185 10.77 5.24 -11.28
CA ASP A 185 11.34 6.52 -11.68
C ASP A 185 10.74 7.67 -10.85
N PHE A 186 11.38 8.84 -10.88
CA PHE A 186 10.89 10.05 -10.23
C PHE A 186 11.38 11.31 -10.96
N VAL A 187 10.67 12.40 -10.78
CA VAL A 187 11.06 13.74 -11.24
C VAL A 187 10.86 14.72 -10.09
N THR A 188 11.88 15.53 -9.82
CA THR A 188 11.83 16.61 -8.82
C THR A 188 12.07 17.96 -9.48
N VAL A 189 11.19 18.91 -9.23
CA VAL A 189 11.31 20.30 -9.70
C VAL A 189 11.40 21.21 -8.48
N CYS A 190 12.49 21.98 -8.39
CA CYS A 190 12.71 22.99 -7.37
C CYS A 190 13.59 24.11 -7.97
N ASP A 191 13.01 24.87 -8.87
CA ASP A 191 13.68 25.94 -9.58
C ASP A 191 12.75 27.18 -9.75
N THR A 192 13.11 28.08 -10.63
CA THR A 192 12.32 29.30 -10.88
C THR A 192 10.96 29.03 -11.55
N SER A 193 10.75 27.86 -12.12
CA SER A 193 9.47 27.50 -12.76
C SER A 193 8.36 27.26 -11.73
N ASN A 194 8.70 26.67 -10.59
CA ASN A 194 7.76 26.41 -9.50
C ASN A 194 7.97 27.29 -8.26
N ASN A 195 9.08 28.06 -8.18
CA ASN A 195 9.33 29.09 -7.17
C ASN A 195 9.32 30.47 -7.84
N THR A 196 8.12 31.00 -8.12
CA THR A 196 7.91 32.31 -8.71
C THR A 196 8.26 33.44 -7.73
N ALA A 197 8.49 34.66 -8.24
CA ALA A 197 8.76 35.81 -7.38
C ALA A 197 7.69 36.02 -6.31
N GLU A 198 6.40 35.84 -6.66
CA GLU A 198 5.30 35.91 -5.69
C GLU A 198 5.41 34.89 -4.55
N ARG A 199 5.88 33.68 -4.83
CA ARG A 199 6.07 32.62 -3.80
C ARG A 199 7.27 32.95 -2.92
N ILE A 200 8.33 33.43 -3.51
CA ILE A 200 9.53 33.89 -2.77
C ILE A 200 9.18 35.06 -1.85
N ASP A 201 8.39 36.02 -2.33
CA ASP A 201 7.93 37.17 -1.53
C ASP A 201 7.02 36.76 -0.36
N ARG A 202 6.36 35.61 -0.47
CA ARG A 202 5.59 34.98 0.64
C ARG A 202 6.45 34.09 1.53
N ASN A 203 7.77 34.05 1.35
CA ASN A 203 8.69 33.15 2.08
C ASN A 203 8.38 31.67 1.91
N GLU A 204 7.90 31.26 0.72
CA GLU A 204 7.55 29.88 0.41
C GLU A 204 8.64 29.21 -0.43
N LEU A 205 8.97 27.96 -0.10
CA LEU A 205 9.76 27.07 -0.94
C LEU A 205 8.85 25.94 -1.45
N HIS A 206 8.78 25.79 -2.77
CA HIS A 206 8.01 24.74 -3.42
C HIS A 206 8.91 23.70 -4.05
N ILE A 207 8.70 22.43 -3.70
CA ILE A 207 9.36 21.26 -4.27
C ILE A 207 8.27 20.37 -4.85
N ASP A 208 8.19 20.28 -6.17
CA ASP A 208 7.22 19.43 -6.85
C ASP A 208 7.87 18.09 -7.17
N ILE A 209 7.22 17.00 -6.78
CA ILE A 209 7.73 15.64 -6.93
C ILE A 209 6.69 14.80 -7.65
N ALA A 210 7.07 14.20 -8.78
CA ALA A 210 6.31 13.15 -9.45
C ALA A 210 7.03 11.81 -9.27
N ILE A 211 6.30 10.78 -8.89
CA ILE A 211 6.85 9.44 -8.65
C ILE A 211 6.13 8.40 -9.49
N GLN A 212 6.87 7.41 -9.96
CA GLN A 212 6.35 6.20 -10.59
C GLN A 212 6.67 4.98 -9.70
N PRO A 213 5.69 4.45 -8.94
CA PRO A 213 5.92 3.31 -8.07
C PRO A 213 6.09 2.00 -8.85
N VAL A 214 6.85 1.06 -8.28
CA VAL A 214 6.97 -0.30 -8.81
C VAL A 214 5.67 -1.06 -8.53
N LYS A 215 5.12 -1.73 -9.55
CA LYS A 215 3.92 -2.56 -9.42
C LYS A 215 4.26 -3.97 -8.96
N SER A 216 3.42 -4.54 -8.10
CA SER A 216 3.52 -5.94 -7.68
C SER A 216 2.84 -6.86 -8.70
N ILE A 217 3.39 -8.07 -8.87
CA ILE A 217 2.76 -9.13 -9.67
C ILE A 217 1.61 -9.72 -8.85
N GLU A 218 0.40 -9.71 -9.38
CA GLU A 218 -0.79 -10.29 -8.76
C GLU A 218 -1.33 -11.50 -9.55
N PHE A 219 -1.11 -11.54 -10.85
CA PHE A 219 -1.59 -12.60 -11.73
C PHE A 219 -0.42 -13.16 -12.55
N ILE A 220 -0.35 -14.50 -12.62
CA ILE A 220 0.66 -15.21 -13.40
C ILE A 220 -0.09 -16.11 -14.39
N TYR A 221 0.14 -15.90 -15.68
CA TYR A 221 -0.41 -16.71 -16.74
C TYR A 221 0.69 -17.56 -17.36
N ILE A 222 0.50 -18.90 -17.33
CA ILE A 222 1.47 -19.86 -17.85
C ILE A 222 0.76 -20.68 -18.95
N PRO A 223 0.77 -20.24 -20.20
CA PRO A 223 0.18 -21.00 -21.31
C PRO A 223 1.11 -22.20 -21.62
N ILE A 224 0.60 -23.42 -21.43
CA ILE A 224 1.29 -24.66 -21.81
C ILE A 224 0.70 -25.15 -23.12
N ARG A 225 1.52 -25.26 -24.15
CA ARG A 225 1.13 -25.84 -25.45
C ARG A 225 1.78 -27.20 -25.60
N VAL A 226 0.96 -28.23 -25.82
CA VAL A 226 1.45 -29.58 -26.15
C VAL A 226 1.59 -29.66 -27.68
N GLN A 227 2.78 -29.93 -28.17
CA GLN A 227 3.06 -30.15 -29.59
C GLN A 227 3.55 -31.59 -29.81
N ASN A 228 3.12 -32.20 -30.90
CA ASN A 228 3.55 -33.56 -31.26
C ASN A 228 5.01 -33.63 -31.76
N THR A 229 5.59 -32.48 -32.12
CA THR A 229 6.98 -32.35 -32.57
C THR A 229 7.53 -31.06 -31.98
N LEU A 230 8.74 -31.08 -31.40
CA LEU A 230 9.43 -29.90 -30.87
C LEU A 230 9.78 -28.94 -32.02
N GLY A 231 8.84 -28.07 -32.39
CA GLY A 231 9.10 -26.90 -33.21
C GLY A 231 9.45 -25.71 -32.31
N GLN A 232 10.27 -24.78 -32.79
CA GLN A 232 10.67 -23.60 -32.04
C GLN A 232 9.46 -22.83 -31.54
N VAL A 233 9.52 -22.49 -30.25
CA VAL A 233 8.57 -21.56 -29.60
C VAL A 233 8.97 -20.16 -30.06
N GLY A 234 8.19 -19.59 -30.98
CA GLY A 234 8.29 -18.19 -31.42
C GLY A 234 7.50 -17.27 -30.48
#